data_6203bb6bc0fb5e5e96295986c0b14d2c
#
_entry.id   6203bb6bc0fb5e5e96295986c0b14d2c
#
_cell.length_a   1.000
_cell.length_b   1.000
_cell.length_c   1.000
_cell.angle_alpha   90.00
_cell.angle_beta   90.00
_cell.angle_gamma   90.00
#
_symmetry.space_group_name_H-M   'P 1'
#
loop_
_entity.id
_entity.type
_entity.pdbx_description
1 polymer ?
#
loop_
_entity_poly.entity_id
_entity_poly.type
_entity_poly.pdbx_seq_one_letter_code
_entity_poly.pdbx_strand_id
1 'polypeptide(L)'
;MDSILCDELLQEIFLRLPPPSSAAVSLVCKRWLHLLRSSTTSLSLSFIHPPLTPLFSSFLRFHPYLSTISVTINATVDSSDHILLTVANSCPNLKHLKFLTGPVSNYSLITLSNCCPNLVSLAITLFRPFTLLWLIPFRSLKHLSIYSTGDSCELDYVDFYDSCDYELNLESLSLTGIQSGDKGVSFLWKNCKKVRTLKLKSCEGVGDQGSFFGFIQCLEGLEKVELRTCRTIVDGVLLKLAESCVMLNSLLVYDGGSKEGLLHFLSQGKCCSNLENLDLRLPLDLDNNHLIAIAENLRSLRSLRLQSSCLVTGEGLKSLGKRGMGDGLEELALINCDVVEGESGLLTTLGQDLKSLRKLDLSFNDMLLDKELISMLVSCNNLNELKLRGCKKLTNLTLVSMAKCCKKLETVDVMYCGGIEAKGVELFVLNSPKLRVLQVEENKVSDVARTWASNKFIEIVA
;
A
#
# COMPACT_ATOMS: atom_id res chain seq x y z
N MET A 1 -15.36 9.64 38.93
CA MET A 1 -14.55 10.00 37.72
C MET A 1 -15.34 10.86 36.72
N ASP A 2 -16.63 10.61 36.54
CA ASP A 2 -17.46 11.31 35.52
C ASP A 2 -17.65 12.83 35.78
N SER A 3 -17.50 13.29 37.00
CA SER A 3 -17.57 14.70 37.38
C SER A 3 -16.23 15.42 37.51
N ILE A 4 -15.12 14.71 37.33
CA ILE A 4 -13.76 15.23 37.57
C ILE A 4 -13.07 15.67 36.26
N LEU A 5 -13.37 15.01 35.15
CA LEU A 5 -12.77 15.32 33.86
C LEU A 5 -13.74 16.13 32.98
N CYS A 6 -13.24 17.20 32.37
CA CYS A 6 -14.01 17.94 31.37
C CYS A 6 -14.15 17.11 30.05
N ASP A 7 -15.09 17.52 29.20
CA ASP A 7 -15.44 16.80 27.99
C ASP A 7 -14.26 16.70 27.03
N GLU A 8 -13.46 17.76 26.93
CA GLU A 8 -12.29 17.84 26.05
C GLU A 8 -11.22 16.81 26.46
N LEU A 9 -10.95 16.68 27.77
CA LEU A 9 -10.00 15.70 28.28
C LEU A 9 -10.48 14.26 28.07
N LEU A 10 -11.78 14.02 28.25
CA LEU A 10 -12.37 12.70 27.97
C LEU A 10 -12.27 12.35 26.49
N GLN A 11 -12.55 13.29 25.60
CA GLN A 11 -12.42 13.09 24.15
C GLN A 11 -10.97 12.80 23.76
N GLU A 12 -10.00 13.53 24.30
CA GLU A 12 -8.58 13.29 24.07
C GLU A 12 -8.13 11.89 24.55
N ILE A 13 -8.65 11.45 25.70
CA ILE A 13 -8.42 10.09 26.18
C ILE A 13 -9.02 9.06 25.22
N PHE A 14 -10.26 9.26 24.76
CA PHE A 14 -10.93 8.32 23.86
C PHE A 14 -10.20 8.17 22.51
N LEU A 15 -9.64 9.27 21.99
CA LEU A 15 -8.86 9.26 20.75
C LEU A 15 -7.54 8.44 20.87
N ARG A 16 -7.01 8.31 22.07
CA ARG A 16 -5.78 7.57 22.36
C ARG A 16 -6.01 6.11 22.74
N LEU A 17 -7.26 5.72 22.99
CA LEU A 17 -7.57 4.33 23.32
C LEU A 17 -7.47 3.41 22.10
N PRO A 18 -7.05 2.17 22.30
CA PRO A 18 -7.08 1.18 21.23
C PRO A 18 -8.51 0.98 20.71
N PRO A 19 -8.69 0.72 19.40
CA PRO A 19 -10.03 0.55 18.80
C PRO A 19 -10.97 -0.42 19.53
N PRO A 20 -10.50 -1.57 20.07
CA PRO A 20 -11.37 -2.47 20.84
C PRO A 20 -11.98 -1.85 22.10
N SER A 21 -11.32 -0.86 22.69
CA SER A 21 -11.79 -0.18 23.92
C SER A 21 -13.01 0.70 23.69
N SER A 22 -13.29 1.12 22.46
CA SER A 22 -14.44 1.97 22.13
C SER A 22 -15.77 1.34 22.51
N ALA A 23 -15.89 0.02 22.40
CA ALA A 23 -17.08 -0.71 22.82
C ALA A 23 -17.31 -0.61 24.34
N ALA A 24 -16.25 -0.79 25.13
CA ALA A 24 -16.32 -0.66 26.59
C ALA A 24 -16.66 0.79 27.01
N VAL A 25 -16.03 1.79 26.41
CA VAL A 25 -16.31 3.22 26.63
C VAL A 25 -17.77 3.55 26.36
N SER A 26 -18.33 3.01 25.27
CA SER A 26 -19.73 3.26 24.87
C SER A 26 -20.77 2.76 25.88
N LEU A 27 -20.40 1.81 26.75
CA LEU A 27 -21.28 1.19 27.74
C LEU A 27 -21.19 1.84 29.13
N VAL A 28 -20.25 2.76 29.36
CA VAL A 28 -20.03 3.36 30.69
C VAL A 28 -21.20 4.26 31.10
N CYS A 29 -21.55 5.25 30.30
CA CYS A 29 -22.70 6.14 30.55
C CYS A 29 -23.12 6.90 29.28
N LYS A 30 -24.30 7.54 29.30
CA LYS A 30 -24.81 8.30 28.14
C LYS A 30 -23.89 9.46 27.74
N ARG A 31 -23.25 10.15 28.70
CA ARG A 31 -22.29 11.22 28.44
C ARG A 31 -21.09 10.71 27.68
N TRP A 32 -20.48 9.59 28.11
CA TRP A 32 -19.35 8.99 27.44
C TRP A 32 -19.70 8.50 26.04
N LEU A 33 -20.86 7.89 25.87
CA LEU A 33 -21.35 7.50 24.56
C LEU A 33 -21.52 8.71 23.62
N HIS A 34 -22.05 9.81 24.12
CA HIS A 34 -22.21 11.04 23.35
C HIS A 34 -20.87 11.65 22.97
N LEU A 35 -19.93 11.74 23.91
CA LEU A 35 -18.58 12.24 23.65
C LEU A 35 -17.82 11.36 22.67
N LEU A 36 -17.90 10.04 22.80
CA LEU A 36 -17.29 9.10 21.87
C LEU A 36 -17.84 9.31 20.45
N ARG A 37 -19.15 9.43 20.29
CA ARG A 37 -19.81 9.66 19.00
C ARG A 37 -19.43 11.01 18.39
N SER A 38 -19.35 12.06 19.20
CA SER A 38 -18.94 13.39 18.75
C SER A 38 -17.45 13.52 18.47
N SER A 39 -16.60 12.66 19.02
CA SER A 39 -15.16 12.62 18.68
C SER A 39 -14.82 11.71 17.52
N THR A 40 -15.75 10.83 17.09
CA THR A 40 -15.50 9.88 16.00
C THR A 40 -15.49 10.60 14.65
N THR A 41 -14.34 10.60 13.98
CA THR A 41 -14.15 11.19 12.64
C THR A 41 -14.06 10.16 11.53
N SER A 42 -13.85 8.89 11.86
CA SER A 42 -13.67 7.79 10.89
C SER A 42 -14.49 6.57 11.31
N LEU A 43 -15.21 5.98 10.35
CA LEU A 43 -15.93 4.72 10.51
C LEU A 43 -15.60 3.74 9.40
N SER A 44 -15.36 2.49 9.79
CA SER A 44 -15.26 1.36 8.86
C SER A 44 -16.40 0.37 9.17
N LEU A 45 -17.27 0.18 8.20
CA LEU A 45 -18.48 -0.63 8.32
C LEU A 45 -18.42 -1.80 7.34
N SER A 46 -18.57 -3.00 7.87
CA SER A 46 -18.69 -4.21 7.07
C SER A 46 -20.00 -4.88 7.38
N PHE A 47 -20.85 -5.07 6.38
CA PHE A 47 -22.17 -5.66 6.55
C PHE A 47 -22.28 -6.97 5.77
N ILE A 48 -22.88 -7.97 6.36
CA ILE A 48 -23.20 -9.24 5.69
C ILE A 48 -24.45 -9.07 4.80
N HIS A 49 -25.39 -8.24 5.25
CA HIS A 49 -26.62 -7.90 4.53
C HIS A 49 -26.83 -6.39 4.50
N PRO A 50 -27.55 -5.85 3.49
CA PRO A 50 -27.87 -4.42 3.45
C PRO A 50 -28.57 -3.96 4.72
N PRO A 51 -28.12 -2.87 5.37
CA PRO A 51 -28.75 -2.36 6.56
C PRO A 51 -30.12 -1.74 6.26
N LEU A 52 -31.04 -1.77 7.25
CA LEU A 52 -32.30 -1.03 7.13
C LEU A 52 -32.02 0.48 7.09
N THR A 53 -32.43 1.14 6.02
CA THR A 53 -32.14 2.55 5.73
C THR A 53 -32.44 3.50 6.89
N PRO A 54 -33.61 3.43 7.59
CA PRO A 54 -33.90 4.34 8.70
C PRO A 54 -32.94 4.18 9.87
N LEU A 55 -32.58 2.95 10.21
CA LEU A 55 -31.63 2.67 11.30
C LEU A 55 -30.23 3.12 10.93
N PHE A 56 -29.80 2.88 9.70
CA PHE A 56 -28.49 3.28 9.22
C PHE A 56 -28.34 4.81 9.16
N SER A 57 -29.34 5.52 8.65
CA SER A 57 -29.38 6.99 8.67
C SER A 57 -29.31 7.55 10.08
N SER A 58 -30.10 6.99 11.00
CA SER A 58 -30.08 7.41 12.42
C SER A 58 -28.71 7.15 13.05
N PHE A 59 -28.10 5.99 12.76
CA PHE A 59 -26.76 5.66 13.25
C PHE A 59 -25.71 6.68 12.76
N LEU A 60 -25.70 7.02 11.48
CA LEU A 60 -24.75 7.99 10.91
C LEU A 60 -24.92 9.39 11.52
N ARG A 61 -26.15 9.83 11.74
CA ARG A 61 -26.47 11.15 12.35
C ARG A 61 -25.97 11.30 13.79
N PHE A 62 -25.74 10.17 14.49
CA PHE A 62 -25.11 10.22 15.83
C PHE A 62 -23.60 10.55 15.77
N HIS A 63 -22.99 10.63 14.58
CA HIS A 63 -21.57 10.91 14.38
C HIS A 63 -21.40 12.17 13.50
N PRO A 64 -21.68 13.37 14.04
CA PRO A 64 -21.80 14.60 13.24
C PRO A 64 -20.49 15.08 12.63
N TYR A 65 -19.34 14.60 13.13
CA TYR A 65 -18.01 15.00 12.67
C TYR A 65 -17.32 13.96 11.76
N LEU A 66 -18.10 13.04 11.22
CA LEU A 66 -17.56 12.06 10.27
C LEU A 66 -16.98 12.75 9.04
N SER A 67 -15.70 12.50 8.82
CA SER A 67 -14.95 12.93 7.63
C SER A 67 -14.48 11.77 6.77
N THR A 68 -14.42 10.56 7.34
CA THR A 68 -13.95 9.35 6.65
C THR A 68 -14.95 8.21 6.87
N ILE A 69 -15.42 7.62 5.79
CA ILE A 69 -16.28 6.43 5.84
C ILE A 69 -15.74 5.36 4.88
N SER A 70 -15.67 4.13 5.38
CA SER A 70 -15.45 2.94 4.58
C SER A 70 -16.65 2.01 4.73
N VAL A 71 -17.33 1.68 3.64
CA VAL A 71 -18.46 0.75 3.61
C VAL A 71 -18.14 -0.39 2.66
N THR A 72 -18.25 -1.62 3.16
CA THR A 72 -18.06 -2.84 2.37
C THR A 72 -19.25 -3.77 2.59
N ILE A 73 -19.95 -4.11 1.52
CA ILE A 73 -21.09 -5.04 1.51
C ILE A 73 -21.06 -5.80 0.18
N ASN A 74 -21.57 -7.02 0.16
CA ASN A 74 -21.91 -7.71 -1.07
C ASN A 74 -23.40 -7.49 -1.36
N ALA A 75 -23.73 -6.45 -2.14
CA ALA A 75 -25.10 -6.00 -2.38
C ALA A 75 -25.44 -5.93 -3.88
N THR A 76 -26.72 -5.90 -4.20
CA THR A 76 -27.24 -5.59 -5.54
C THR A 76 -27.09 -4.10 -5.85
N VAL A 77 -27.21 -3.69 -7.13
CA VAL A 77 -27.11 -2.28 -7.56
C VAL A 77 -28.08 -1.37 -6.82
N ASP A 78 -29.35 -1.75 -6.73
CA ASP A 78 -30.37 -0.93 -6.06
C ASP A 78 -30.07 -0.73 -4.59
N SER A 79 -29.59 -1.76 -3.92
CA SER A 79 -29.15 -1.67 -2.53
C SER A 79 -27.94 -0.77 -2.38
N SER A 80 -27.00 -0.81 -3.32
CA SER A 80 -25.79 0.05 -3.29
C SER A 80 -26.14 1.52 -3.40
N ASP A 81 -26.99 1.90 -4.35
CA ASP A 81 -27.47 3.28 -4.52
C ASP A 81 -28.17 3.80 -3.27
N HIS A 82 -29.06 3.02 -2.70
CA HIS A 82 -29.81 3.39 -1.49
C HIS A 82 -28.88 3.66 -0.30
N ILE A 83 -27.85 2.83 -0.12
CA ILE A 83 -26.86 2.99 0.94
C ILE A 83 -26.00 4.23 0.68
N LEU A 84 -25.55 4.43 -0.57
CA LEU A 84 -24.76 5.62 -0.95
C LEU A 84 -25.51 6.92 -0.71
N LEU A 85 -26.78 6.99 -1.11
CA LEU A 85 -27.65 8.15 -0.88
C LEU A 85 -27.87 8.40 0.62
N THR A 86 -28.00 7.34 1.42
CA THR A 86 -28.11 7.46 2.87
C THR A 86 -26.85 8.05 3.49
N VAL A 87 -25.66 7.61 3.05
CA VAL A 87 -24.37 8.19 3.48
C VAL A 87 -24.27 9.66 3.06
N ALA A 88 -24.56 9.96 1.79
CA ALA A 88 -24.49 11.32 1.25
C ALA A 88 -25.37 12.30 2.05
N ASN A 89 -26.62 11.94 2.31
CA ASN A 89 -27.58 12.78 3.03
C ASN A 89 -27.30 12.89 4.55
N SER A 90 -26.57 11.92 5.12
CA SER A 90 -26.32 11.89 6.56
C SER A 90 -24.97 12.48 6.97
N CYS A 91 -24.00 12.61 6.02
CA CYS A 91 -22.62 12.98 6.30
C CYS A 91 -22.10 14.10 5.39
N PRO A 92 -22.59 15.34 5.49
CA PRO A 92 -22.23 16.45 4.57
C PRO A 92 -20.76 16.89 4.69
N ASN A 93 -20.10 16.59 5.80
CA ASN A 93 -18.69 16.95 6.06
C ASN A 93 -17.68 15.90 5.56
N LEU A 94 -18.14 14.93 4.75
CA LEU A 94 -17.32 13.82 4.28
C LEU A 94 -16.18 14.29 3.37
N LYS A 95 -14.97 13.84 3.68
CA LYS A 95 -13.75 14.10 2.91
C LYS A 95 -13.23 12.84 2.22
N HIS A 96 -13.41 11.68 2.84
CA HIS A 96 -12.89 10.40 2.34
C HIS A 96 -14.01 9.35 2.37
N LEU A 97 -14.35 8.82 1.20
CA LEU A 97 -15.34 7.77 1.06
C LEU A 97 -14.73 6.57 0.32
N LYS A 98 -14.70 5.42 0.98
CA LYS A 98 -14.45 4.13 0.37
C LYS A 98 -15.77 3.34 0.38
N PHE A 99 -16.37 3.19 -0.79
CA PHE A 99 -17.69 2.58 -0.94
C PHE A 99 -17.62 1.39 -1.90
N LEU A 100 -17.43 0.21 -1.33
CA LEU A 100 -17.25 -1.05 -2.07
C LEU A 100 -18.38 -2.02 -1.72
N THR A 101 -19.60 -1.59 -1.97
CA THR A 101 -20.81 -2.40 -1.70
C THR A 101 -21.36 -3.05 -2.94
N GLY A 102 -20.93 -2.60 -4.10
CA GLY A 102 -21.40 -2.98 -5.42
C GLY A 102 -21.40 -1.76 -6.35
N PRO A 103 -21.75 -1.94 -7.61
CA PRO A 103 -21.83 -0.85 -8.57
C PRO A 103 -22.88 0.19 -8.17
N VAL A 104 -22.60 1.45 -8.50
CA VAL A 104 -23.48 2.59 -8.21
C VAL A 104 -23.86 3.35 -9.48
N SER A 105 -25.04 3.95 -9.48
CA SER A 105 -25.56 4.71 -10.60
C SER A 105 -24.97 6.14 -10.67
N ASN A 106 -24.99 6.73 -11.86
CA ASN A 106 -24.59 8.12 -12.05
C ASN A 106 -25.44 9.10 -11.23
N TYR A 107 -26.73 8.81 -11.08
CA TYR A 107 -27.64 9.63 -10.28
C TYR A 107 -27.18 9.74 -8.82
N SER A 108 -26.83 8.62 -8.22
CA SER A 108 -26.36 8.56 -6.83
C SER A 108 -25.01 9.29 -6.66
N LEU A 109 -24.12 9.22 -7.67
CA LEU A 109 -22.84 9.92 -7.66
C LEU A 109 -22.99 11.43 -7.80
N ILE A 110 -23.88 11.90 -8.67
CA ILE A 110 -24.21 13.33 -8.79
C ILE A 110 -24.83 13.85 -7.49
N THR A 111 -25.72 13.08 -6.88
CA THR A 111 -26.31 13.43 -5.58
C THR A 111 -25.23 13.49 -4.49
N LEU A 112 -24.29 12.55 -4.47
CA LEU A 112 -23.15 12.57 -3.54
C LEU A 112 -22.31 13.84 -3.71
N SER A 113 -22.04 14.28 -4.94
CA SER A 113 -21.27 15.51 -5.19
C SER A 113 -21.95 16.76 -4.63
N ASN A 114 -23.28 16.80 -4.71
CA ASN A 114 -24.08 17.92 -4.20
C ASN A 114 -24.14 17.93 -2.66
N CYS A 115 -24.26 16.74 -2.04
CA CYS A 115 -24.35 16.61 -0.58
C CYS A 115 -22.97 16.71 0.11
N CYS A 116 -21.90 16.29 -0.55
CA CYS A 116 -20.54 16.22 0.02
C CYS A 116 -19.53 17.02 -0.84
N PRO A 117 -19.64 18.37 -0.93
CA PRO A 117 -18.80 19.18 -1.84
C PRO A 117 -17.32 19.18 -1.45
N ASN A 118 -16.98 18.82 -0.23
CA ASN A 118 -15.61 18.76 0.29
C ASN A 118 -14.95 17.39 0.14
N LEU A 119 -15.52 16.49 -0.67
CA LEU A 119 -14.98 15.16 -0.88
C LEU A 119 -13.64 15.22 -1.61
N VAL A 120 -12.58 14.70 -0.97
CA VAL A 120 -11.20 14.69 -1.46
C VAL A 120 -10.82 13.33 -2.04
N SER A 121 -11.35 12.26 -1.46
CA SER A 121 -11.04 10.88 -1.88
C SER A 121 -12.30 10.05 -2.04
N LEU A 122 -12.41 9.38 -3.19
CA LEU A 122 -13.54 8.52 -3.52
C LEU A 122 -13.05 7.19 -4.09
N ALA A 123 -13.50 6.09 -3.51
CA ALA A 123 -13.30 4.74 -4.03
C ALA A 123 -14.66 4.07 -4.22
N ILE A 124 -14.96 3.64 -5.44
CA ILE A 124 -16.27 3.12 -5.86
C ILE A 124 -16.15 1.98 -6.85
N THR A 125 -17.24 1.22 -6.97
CA THR A 125 -17.42 0.18 -7.99
C THR A 125 -18.38 0.67 -9.07
N LEU A 126 -18.04 0.46 -10.33
CA LEU A 126 -18.85 0.86 -11.49
C LEU A 126 -19.07 -0.31 -12.44
N PHE A 127 -20.21 -0.30 -13.17
CA PHE A 127 -20.44 -1.15 -14.33
C PHE A 127 -19.77 -0.60 -15.59
N ARG A 128 -19.51 -1.50 -16.54
CA ARG A 128 -19.21 -1.14 -17.94
C ARG A 128 -20.52 -0.93 -18.73
N PRO A 129 -20.55 -0.06 -19.76
CA PRO A 129 -19.55 0.95 -20.10
C PRO A 129 -19.51 2.11 -19.10
N PHE A 130 -18.36 2.78 -18.98
CA PHE A 130 -18.19 3.84 -17.98
C PHE A 130 -18.78 5.15 -18.47
N THR A 131 -19.68 5.72 -17.68
CA THR A 131 -20.15 7.11 -17.86
C THR A 131 -19.55 7.95 -16.74
N LEU A 132 -18.61 8.84 -17.04
CA LEU A 132 -17.77 9.51 -16.04
C LEU A 132 -18.04 11.01 -15.90
N LEU A 133 -19.09 11.54 -16.56
CA LEU A 133 -19.49 12.94 -16.46
C LEU A 133 -19.87 13.37 -15.02
N TRP A 134 -20.25 12.44 -14.18
CA TRP A 134 -20.51 12.68 -12.75
C TRP A 134 -19.28 13.16 -11.98
N LEU A 135 -18.06 13.06 -12.54
CA LEU A 135 -16.84 13.61 -11.94
C LEU A 135 -16.75 15.13 -12.02
N ILE A 136 -17.40 15.76 -13.00
CA ILE A 136 -17.29 17.21 -13.25
C ILE A 136 -17.66 18.06 -12.04
N PRO A 137 -18.76 17.79 -11.31
CA PRO A 137 -19.12 18.57 -10.13
C PRO A 137 -18.21 18.34 -8.92
N PHE A 138 -17.37 17.31 -8.88
CA PHE A 138 -16.47 17.03 -7.75
C PHE A 138 -15.20 17.91 -7.78
N ARG A 139 -15.34 19.18 -7.47
CA ARG A 139 -14.23 20.16 -7.58
C ARG A 139 -13.09 19.93 -6.59
N SER A 140 -13.38 19.33 -5.44
CA SER A 140 -12.39 19.06 -4.37
C SER A 140 -11.72 17.69 -4.48
N LEU A 141 -12.14 16.85 -5.43
CA LEU A 141 -11.69 15.47 -5.53
C LEU A 141 -10.26 15.41 -6.07
N LYS A 142 -9.36 14.81 -5.29
CA LYS A 142 -7.94 14.61 -5.63
C LYS A 142 -7.57 13.15 -5.83
N HIS A 143 -8.26 12.23 -5.16
CA HIS A 143 -7.97 10.80 -5.20
C HIS A 143 -9.19 10.02 -5.65
N LEU A 144 -9.07 9.34 -6.78
CA LEU A 144 -10.14 8.51 -7.34
C LEU A 144 -9.69 7.07 -7.49
N SER A 145 -10.51 6.14 -7.00
CA SER A 145 -10.32 4.70 -7.19
C SER A 145 -11.58 4.10 -7.79
N ILE A 146 -11.47 3.52 -8.98
CA ILE A 146 -12.56 2.85 -9.69
C ILE A 146 -12.29 1.34 -9.74
N TYR A 147 -13.26 0.57 -9.29
CA TYR A 147 -13.30 -0.89 -9.42
C TYR A 147 -14.33 -1.24 -10.47
N SER A 148 -13.89 -1.86 -11.55
CA SER A 148 -14.76 -2.34 -12.61
C SER A 148 -15.38 -3.67 -12.24
N THR A 149 -16.67 -3.82 -12.46
CA THR A 149 -17.38 -5.11 -12.40
C THR A 149 -18.02 -5.40 -13.75
N GLY A 150 -18.58 -6.57 -13.91
CA GLY A 150 -19.19 -7.12 -15.13
C GLY A 150 -19.95 -6.11 -16.01
N ASP A 151 -20.48 -6.59 -17.11
CA ASP A 151 -21.20 -5.76 -18.07
C ASP A 151 -22.61 -5.49 -17.54
N SER A 152 -23.07 -4.24 -17.59
CA SER A 152 -24.48 -3.93 -17.46
C SER A 152 -25.14 -4.31 -18.79
N CYS A 153 -26.17 -5.16 -18.73
CA CYS A 153 -27.03 -5.39 -19.87
C CYS A 153 -27.68 -4.05 -20.27
N GLU A 154 -27.54 -3.68 -21.54
CA GLU A 154 -28.42 -2.74 -22.23
C GLU A 154 -28.53 -1.30 -21.70
N LEU A 155 -27.46 -0.54 -21.78
CA LEU A 155 -27.59 0.90 -21.91
C LEU A 155 -27.00 1.30 -23.25
N ASP A 156 -27.81 1.92 -24.11
CA ASP A 156 -27.34 2.62 -25.30
C ASP A 156 -26.28 3.64 -24.86
N TYR A 157 -25.02 3.27 -25.07
CA TYR A 157 -23.90 4.14 -24.77
C TYR A 157 -23.90 5.26 -25.80
N VAL A 158 -24.31 6.44 -25.39
CA VAL A 158 -24.25 7.64 -26.25
C VAL A 158 -22.91 8.31 -25.98
N ASP A 159 -22.05 8.37 -27.00
CA ASP A 159 -20.78 9.09 -26.97
C ASP A 159 -21.01 10.61 -26.89
N PHE A 160 -21.30 11.13 -25.71
CA PHE A 160 -21.42 12.60 -25.50
C PHE A 160 -20.09 13.28 -25.20
N TYR A 161 -18.95 12.58 -25.33
CA TYR A 161 -17.68 13.03 -24.76
C TYR A 161 -16.82 13.93 -25.66
N ASP A 162 -17.22 14.14 -26.93
CA ASP A 162 -16.28 14.67 -27.92
C ASP A 162 -16.10 16.18 -27.95
N SER A 163 -16.82 16.98 -27.17
CA SER A 163 -16.85 18.44 -27.42
C SER A 163 -16.41 19.34 -26.25
N CYS A 164 -16.14 18.81 -25.05
CA CYS A 164 -15.78 19.66 -23.90
C CYS A 164 -14.51 19.18 -23.21
N ASP A 165 -13.51 20.05 -23.14
CA ASP A 165 -12.34 19.86 -22.31
C ASP A 165 -12.65 20.28 -20.87
N TYR A 166 -12.62 19.34 -19.97
CA TYR A 166 -12.72 19.57 -18.53
C TYR A 166 -11.36 19.35 -17.90
N GLU A 167 -10.98 20.13 -16.91
CA GLU A 167 -9.80 19.87 -16.13
C GLU A 167 -10.20 19.30 -14.77
N LEU A 168 -9.97 18.00 -14.56
CA LEU A 168 -10.19 17.34 -13.29
C LEU A 168 -8.99 17.62 -12.36
N ASN A 169 -9.28 17.88 -11.08
CA ASN A 169 -8.24 18.16 -10.08
C ASN A 169 -7.64 16.87 -9.46
N LEU A 170 -7.68 15.75 -10.20
CA LEU A 170 -7.17 14.47 -9.71
C LEU A 170 -5.64 14.47 -9.68
N GLU A 171 -5.10 14.16 -8.52
CA GLU A 171 -3.67 13.97 -8.26
C GLU A 171 -3.30 12.48 -8.22
N SER A 172 -4.26 11.61 -7.86
CA SER A 172 -4.09 10.15 -7.79
C SER A 172 -5.25 9.43 -8.44
N LEU A 173 -4.93 8.52 -9.36
CA LEU A 173 -5.89 7.68 -10.07
C LEU A 173 -5.55 6.21 -9.87
N SER A 174 -6.53 5.43 -9.39
CA SER A 174 -6.41 3.98 -9.23
C SER A 174 -7.53 3.29 -9.99
N LEU A 175 -7.17 2.45 -10.95
CA LEU A 175 -8.12 1.71 -11.78
C LEU A 175 -7.91 0.21 -11.58
N THR A 176 -8.99 -0.53 -11.37
CA THR A 176 -8.96 -1.98 -11.19
C THR A 176 -9.88 -2.64 -12.20
N GLY A 177 -9.35 -3.59 -12.97
CA GLY A 177 -10.12 -4.43 -13.88
C GLY A 177 -10.45 -3.78 -15.22
N ILE A 178 -9.72 -2.77 -15.66
CA ILE A 178 -9.94 -2.14 -16.98
C ILE A 178 -9.51 -3.10 -18.09
N GLN A 179 -10.36 -3.25 -19.12
CA GLN A 179 -10.13 -4.11 -20.27
C GLN A 179 -9.77 -3.30 -21.53
N SER A 180 -9.22 -4.00 -22.50
CA SER A 180 -9.04 -3.44 -23.85
C SER A 180 -10.41 -3.24 -24.50
N GLY A 181 -10.68 -2.03 -24.96
CA GLY A 181 -11.98 -1.68 -25.56
C GLY A 181 -13.01 -1.12 -24.58
N ASP A 182 -12.72 -1.02 -23.28
CA ASP A 182 -13.62 -0.38 -22.32
C ASP A 182 -13.93 1.06 -22.72
N LYS A 183 -15.19 1.33 -23.02
CA LYS A 183 -15.67 2.67 -23.44
C LYS A 183 -15.77 3.60 -22.24
N GLY A 184 -15.51 4.89 -22.47
CA GLY A 184 -15.63 5.99 -21.50
C GLY A 184 -14.40 6.24 -20.65
N VAL A 185 -13.40 5.34 -20.63
CA VAL A 185 -12.13 5.55 -19.90
C VAL A 185 -11.31 6.70 -20.53
N SER A 186 -11.47 6.92 -21.84
CA SER A 186 -10.87 8.06 -22.57
C SER A 186 -11.14 9.41 -21.92
N PHE A 187 -12.31 9.58 -21.30
CA PHE A 187 -12.64 10.78 -20.54
C PHE A 187 -11.63 11.05 -19.39
N LEU A 188 -11.20 10.03 -18.67
CA LEU A 188 -10.19 10.21 -17.61
C LEU A 188 -8.85 10.66 -18.18
N TRP A 189 -8.36 9.94 -19.19
CA TRP A 189 -7.05 10.24 -19.77
C TRP A 189 -6.98 11.62 -20.38
N LYS A 190 -8.04 12.06 -21.05
CA LYS A 190 -8.15 13.40 -21.65
C LYS A 190 -8.13 14.52 -20.58
N ASN A 191 -8.80 14.30 -19.44
CA ASN A 191 -9.11 15.36 -18.48
C ASN A 191 -8.26 15.31 -17.18
N CYS A 192 -7.43 14.25 -16.96
CA CYS A 192 -6.63 14.06 -15.76
C CYS A 192 -5.18 14.55 -15.94
N LYS A 193 -4.97 15.81 -16.28
CA LYS A 193 -3.62 16.38 -16.55
C LYS A 193 -2.75 16.58 -15.30
N LYS A 194 -3.34 16.53 -14.09
CA LYS A 194 -2.64 16.75 -12.81
C LYS A 194 -2.27 15.46 -12.08
N VAL A 195 -2.55 14.30 -12.68
CA VAL A 195 -2.26 13.01 -12.03
C VAL A 195 -0.76 12.82 -11.89
N ARG A 196 -0.31 12.58 -10.66
CA ARG A 196 1.06 12.26 -10.29
C ARG A 196 1.23 10.81 -9.84
N THR A 197 0.14 10.20 -9.37
CA THR A 197 0.13 8.80 -8.91
C THR A 197 -0.86 8.00 -9.73
N LEU A 198 -0.37 6.99 -10.45
CA LEU A 198 -1.19 6.06 -11.22
C LEU A 198 -1.05 4.65 -10.66
N LYS A 199 -2.19 4.01 -10.37
CA LYS A 199 -2.25 2.61 -9.94
C LYS A 199 -3.18 1.84 -10.87
N LEU A 200 -2.65 0.83 -11.53
CA LEU A 200 -3.41 -0.10 -12.36
C LEU A 200 -3.35 -1.49 -11.74
N LYS A 201 -4.52 -2.11 -11.52
CA LYS A 201 -4.62 -3.44 -10.94
C LYS A 201 -5.51 -4.32 -11.79
N SER A 202 -5.03 -5.51 -12.15
CA SER A 202 -5.77 -6.47 -12.97
C SER A 202 -6.36 -5.82 -14.24
N CYS A 203 -5.58 -4.93 -14.87
CA CYS A 203 -5.97 -4.25 -16.10
C CYS A 203 -5.35 -4.98 -17.30
N GLU A 204 -6.16 -5.30 -18.29
CA GLU A 204 -5.77 -5.93 -19.55
C GLU A 204 -5.63 -4.91 -20.69
N GLY A 205 -6.06 -3.67 -20.47
CA GLY A 205 -6.01 -2.56 -21.39
C GLY A 205 -6.07 -1.22 -20.66
N VAL A 206 -6.12 -0.15 -21.43
CA VAL A 206 -6.26 1.24 -20.96
C VAL A 206 -7.56 1.90 -21.44
N GLY A 207 -8.51 1.10 -21.90
CA GLY A 207 -9.77 1.52 -22.49
C GLY A 207 -9.82 1.33 -24.01
N ASP A 208 -10.69 2.06 -24.70
CA ASP A 208 -10.88 2.01 -26.14
C ASP A 208 -9.71 2.65 -26.92
N GLN A 209 -9.79 2.64 -28.27
CA GLN A 209 -8.76 3.23 -29.13
C GLN A 209 -8.50 4.72 -28.88
N GLY A 210 -9.54 5.50 -28.51
CA GLY A 210 -9.43 6.91 -28.16
C GLY A 210 -8.69 7.15 -26.83
N SER A 211 -8.65 6.16 -25.97
CA SER A 211 -7.98 6.21 -24.67
C SER A 211 -6.46 6.25 -24.76
N PHE A 212 -5.87 5.63 -25.79
CA PHE A 212 -4.43 5.38 -25.86
C PHE A 212 -3.59 6.66 -25.89
N PHE A 213 -3.98 7.62 -26.73
CA PHE A 213 -3.23 8.88 -26.85
C PHE A 213 -3.26 9.70 -25.55
N GLY A 214 -4.44 9.88 -24.98
CA GLY A 214 -4.58 10.57 -23.68
C GLY A 214 -3.86 9.87 -22.55
N PHE A 215 -3.85 8.54 -22.56
CA PHE A 215 -3.09 7.75 -21.59
C PHE A 215 -1.58 8.02 -21.67
N ILE A 216 -1.00 8.05 -22.88
CA ILE A 216 0.43 8.37 -23.05
C ILE A 216 0.75 9.75 -22.50
N GLN A 217 -0.08 10.76 -22.80
CA GLN A 217 0.13 12.10 -22.25
C GLN A 217 0.06 12.14 -20.72
N CYS A 218 -0.81 11.34 -20.11
CA CYS A 218 -0.90 11.23 -18.66
C CYS A 218 0.40 10.66 -18.05
N LEU A 219 1.12 9.77 -18.74
CA LEU A 219 2.37 9.17 -18.25
C LEU A 219 3.51 10.17 -18.04
N GLU A 220 3.56 11.27 -18.81
CA GLU A 220 4.66 12.25 -18.77
C GLU A 220 4.83 12.94 -17.41
N GLY A 221 3.75 13.20 -16.71
CA GLY A 221 3.72 13.91 -15.42
C GLY A 221 3.77 13.03 -14.17
N LEU A 222 3.90 11.70 -14.34
CA LEU A 222 3.79 10.79 -13.22
C LEU A 222 5.04 10.81 -12.33
N GLU A 223 4.81 10.81 -11.03
CA GLU A 223 5.82 10.63 -10.00
C GLU A 223 5.83 9.19 -9.45
N LYS A 224 4.65 8.55 -9.40
CA LYS A 224 4.48 7.20 -8.84
C LYS A 224 3.62 6.34 -9.75
N VAL A 225 4.12 5.15 -10.10
CA VAL A 225 3.40 4.16 -10.90
C VAL A 225 3.39 2.81 -10.19
N GLU A 226 2.21 2.21 -10.12
CA GLU A 226 1.99 0.90 -9.53
C GLU A 226 1.18 0.04 -10.50
N LEU A 227 1.81 -1.00 -11.04
CA LEU A 227 1.21 -1.96 -11.96
C LEU A 227 1.11 -3.31 -11.26
N ARG A 228 -0.13 -3.80 -11.03
CA ARG A 228 -0.37 -5.07 -10.36
C ARG A 228 -1.20 -5.99 -11.23
N THR A 229 -0.67 -7.15 -11.55
CA THR A 229 -1.37 -8.17 -12.36
C THR A 229 -1.90 -7.60 -13.69
N CYS A 230 -1.07 -6.82 -14.37
CA CYS A 230 -1.40 -6.12 -15.61
C CYS A 230 -0.55 -6.66 -16.79
N ARG A 231 -0.39 -7.99 -16.90
CA ARG A 231 0.57 -8.66 -17.76
C ARG A 231 0.59 -8.17 -19.22
N THR A 232 -0.58 -7.87 -19.77
CA THR A 232 -0.74 -7.47 -21.18
C THR A 232 -0.25 -6.06 -21.50
N ILE A 233 -0.23 -5.16 -20.51
CA ILE A 233 0.07 -3.74 -20.75
C ILE A 233 1.38 -3.27 -20.14
N VAL A 234 2.00 -4.06 -19.25
CA VAL A 234 3.19 -3.62 -18.48
C VAL A 234 4.32 -3.19 -19.41
N ASP A 235 4.68 -3.97 -20.42
CA ASP A 235 5.80 -3.65 -21.31
C ASP A 235 5.54 -2.38 -22.12
N GLY A 236 4.32 -2.19 -22.61
CA GLY A 236 3.92 -0.96 -23.31
C GLY A 236 3.98 0.27 -22.40
N VAL A 237 3.56 0.12 -21.14
CA VAL A 237 3.65 1.21 -20.14
C VAL A 237 5.10 1.52 -19.81
N LEU A 238 5.93 0.50 -19.55
CA LEU A 238 7.36 0.68 -19.26
C LEU A 238 8.10 1.36 -20.40
N LEU A 239 7.81 0.96 -21.65
CA LEU A 239 8.40 1.59 -22.83
C LEU A 239 8.06 3.08 -22.89
N LYS A 240 6.78 3.45 -22.69
CA LYS A 240 6.37 4.86 -22.74
C LYS A 240 6.88 5.67 -21.57
N LEU A 241 6.96 5.10 -20.37
CA LEU A 241 7.62 5.74 -19.22
C LEU A 241 9.11 6.00 -19.51
N ALA A 242 9.81 5.05 -20.13
CA ALA A 242 11.20 5.21 -20.49
C ALA A 242 11.42 6.36 -21.49
N GLU A 243 10.51 6.51 -22.47
CA GLU A 243 10.60 7.51 -23.52
C GLU A 243 10.26 8.94 -23.06
N SER A 244 9.25 9.09 -22.20
CA SER A 244 8.62 10.40 -21.93
C SER A 244 8.61 10.86 -20.49
N CYS A 245 8.59 9.94 -19.51
CA CYS A 245 8.49 10.30 -18.11
C CYS A 245 9.85 10.67 -17.52
N VAL A 246 9.97 11.86 -16.94
CA VAL A 246 11.22 12.32 -16.29
C VAL A 246 11.07 12.37 -14.77
N MET A 247 9.85 12.59 -14.29
CA MET A 247 9.56 12.87 -12.86
C MET A 247 9.38 11.62 -12.00
N LEU A 248 9.41 10.42 -12.60
CA LEU A 248 9.13 9.17 -11.89
C LEU A 248 10.16 8.92 -10.78
N ASN A 249 9.69 8.84 -9.55
CA ASN A 249 10.50 8.53 -8.38
C ASN A 249 10.15 7.17 -7.73
N SER A 250 9.00 6.58 -8.09
CA SER A 250 8.59 5.29 -7.54
C SER A 250 7.90 4.43 -8.59
N LEU A 251 8.42 3.22 -8.79
CA LEU A 251 7.85 2.21 -9.67
C LEU A 251 7.62 0.90 -8.91
N LEU A 252 6.39 0.38 -8.97
CA LEU A 252 6.08 -0.96 -8.52
C LEU A 252 5.51 -1.77 -9.69
N VAL A 253 6.09 -2.92 -9.96
CA VAL A 253 5.58 -3.92 -10.89
C VAL A 253 5.38 -5.24 -10.15
N TYR A 254 4.15 -5.72 -10.11
CA TYR A 254 3.79 -7.00 -9.50
C TYR A 254 3.11 -7.89 -10.53
N ASP A 255 3.68 -9.05 -10.78
CA ASP A 255 3.15 -10.06 -11.69
C ASP A 255 2.94 -9.51 -13.11
N GLY A 256 4.04 -9.14 -13.77
CA GLY A 256 4.04 -8.64 -15.14
C GLY A 256 5.42 -8.10 -15.56
N GLY A 257 5.50 -7.75 -16.83
CA GLY A 257 6.71 -7.28 -17.48
C GLY A 257 7.55 -8.41 -18.05
N SER A 258 8.01 -8.25 -19.30
CA SER A 258 8.97 -9.16 -19.91
C SER A 258 10.41 -8.82 -19.50
N LYS A 259 11.31 -9.77 -19.71
CA LYS A 259 12.76 -9.57 -19.54
C LYS A 259 13.25 -8.34 -20.31
N GLU A 260 12.89 -8.28 -21.58
CA GLU A 260 13.31 -7.22 -22.50
C GLU A 260 12.70 -5.87 -22.14
N GLY A 261 11.40 -5.84 -21.78
CA GLY A 261 10.69 -4.63 -21.40
C GLY A 261 11.25 -3.98 -20.13
N LEU A 262 11.50 -4.78 -19.09
CA LEU A 262 12.14 -4.33 -17.86
C LEU A 262 13.58 -3.86 -18.10
N LEU A 263 14.38 -4.64 -18.84
CA LEU A 263 15.77 -4.29 -19.12
C LEU A 263 15.87 -3.00 -19.95
N HIS A 264 14.99 -2.82 -20.93
CA HIS A 264 14.92 -1.59 -21.71
C HIS A 264 14.62 -0.38 -20.81
N PHE A 265 13.60 -0.48 -19.95
CA PHE A 265 13.25 0.59 -19.00
C PHE A 265 14.43 0.95 -18.10
N LEU A 266 15.08 -0.05 -17.48
CA LEU A 266 16.19 0.15 -16.55
C LEU A 266 17.46 0.71 -17.22
N SER A 267 17.65 0.45 -18.53
CA SER A 267 18.85 0.88 -19.25
C SER A 267 18.67 2.21 -19.99
N GLN A 268 17.47 2.54 -20.46
CA GLN A 268 17.20 3.66 -21.35
C GLN A 268 16.19 4.66 -20.80
N GLY A 269 15.61 4.40 -19.62
CA GLY A 269 14.58 5.26 -19.04
C GLY A 269 15.10 6.65 -18.67
N LYS A 270 14.46 7.71 -19.18
CA LYS A 270 14.79 9.10 -18.84
C LYS A 270 14.64 9.41 -17.35
N CYS A 271 13.78 8.69 -16.66
CA CYS A 271 13.54 8.83 -15.23
C CYS A 271 14.53 8.06 -14.34
N CYS A 272 15.42 7.23 -14.90
CA CYS A 272 16.29 6.36 -14.12
C CYS A 272 17.16 7.10 -13.10
N SER A 273 17.62 8.31 -13.42
CA SER A 273 18.38 9.13 -12.50
C SER A 273 17.59 9.65 -11.28
N ASN A 274 16.26 9.70 -11.37
CA ASN A 274 15.36 10.24 -10.34
C ASN A 274 14.62 9.15 -9.57
N LEU A 275 14.73 7.89 -10.00
CA LEU A 275 14.02 6.78 -9.37
C LEU A 275 14.61 6.48 -8.00
N GLU A 276 13.81 6.66 -6.95
CA GLU A 276 14.19 6.41 -5.55
C GLU A 276 13.68 5.06 -5.03
N ASN A 277 12.55 4.59 -5.54
CA ASN A 277 11.89 3.37 -5.08
C ASN A 277 11.59 2.44 -6.26
N LEU A 278 12.16 1.25 -6.24
CA LEU A 278 11.88 0.20 -7.22
C LEU A 278 11.43 -1.08 -6.51
N ASP A 279 10.23 -1.53 -6.82
CA ASP A 279 9.61 -2.73 -6.24
C ASP A 279 9.19 -3.69 -7.36
N LEU A 280 9.91 -4.79 -7.51
CA LEU A 280 9.69 -5.82 -8.53
C LEU A 280 9.29 -7.12 -7.84
N ARG A 281 8.03 -7.54 -8.01
CA ARG A 281 7.48 -8.73 -7.39
C ARG A 281 6.99 -9.70 -8.44
N LEU A 282 7.39 -10.97 -8.31
CA LEU A 282 7.11 -12.00 -9.29
C LEU A 282 7.46 -11.54 -10.71
N PRO A 283 8.67 -10.96 -10.93
CA PRO A 283 9.08 -10.58 -12.25
C PRO A 283 9.33 -11.84 -13.09
N LEU A 284 8.85 -11.82 -14.31
CA LEU A 284 9.19 -12.84 -15.27
C LEU A 284 10.66 -12.63 -15.68
N ASP A 285 11.47 -13.67 -15.51
CA ASP A 285 12.84 -13.76 -16.05
C ASP A 285 13.84 -12.64 -15.65
N LEU A 286 13.62 -11.97 -14.51
CA LEU A 286 14.57 -11.00 -13.98
C LEU A 286 15.90 -11.70 -13.63
N ASP A 287 16.99 -11.28 -14.27
CA ASP A 287 18.34 -11.86 -14.14
C ASP A 287 19.40 -10.83 -13.72
N ASN A 288 20.67 -11.23 -13.72
CA ASN A 288 21.78 -10.37 -13.33
C ASN A 288 21.94 -9.13 -14.20
N ASN A 289 21.55 -9.16 -15.50
CA ASN A 289 21.65 -7.99 -16.37
C ASN A 289 20.77 -6.85 -15.89
N HIS A 290 19.60 -7.18 -15.33
CA HIS A 290 18.71 -6.18 -14.74
C HIS A 290 19.34 -5.53 -13.51
N LEU A 291 19.99 -6.32 -12.62
CA LEU A 291 20.65 -5.78 -11.43
C LEU A 291 21.87 -4.93 -11.80
N ILE A 292 22.61 -5.30 -12.83
CA ILE A 292 23.70 -4.49 -13.37
C ILE A 292 23.15 -3.18 -13.93
N ALA A 293 22.05 -3.22 -14.70
CA ALA A 293 21.41 -2.02 -15.22
C ALA A 293 20.88 -1.11 -14.08
N ILE A 294 20.30 -1.68 -13.01
CA ILE A 294 19.91 -0.96 -11.81
C ILE A 294 21.12 -0.25 -11.19
N ALA A 295 22.22 -0.99 -10.97
CA ALA A 295 23.43 -0.44 -10.36
C ALA A 295 24.12 0.65 -11.19
N GLU A 296 23.99 0.60 -12.51
CA GLU A 296 24.60 1.57 -13.43
C GLU A 296 23.78 2.83 -13.61
N ASN A 297 22.44 2.71 -13.64
CA ASN A 297 21.57 3.79 -14.08
C ASN A 297 20.72 4.43 -12.97
N LEU A 298 20.43 3.71 -11.88
CA LEU A 298 19.52 4.20 -10.83
C LEU A 298 20.29 4.81 -9.65
N ARG A 299 21.01 5.89 -9.88
CA ARG A 299 21.91 6.51 -8.88
C ARG A 299 21.20 7.13 -7.66
N SER A 300 19.92 7.45 -7.77
CA SER A 300 19.10 8.00 -6.68
C SER A 300 18.35 6.92 -5.89
N LEU A 301 18.55 5.63 -6.22
CA LEU A 301 17.77 4.56 -5.61
C LEU A 301 18.07 4.42 -4.12
N ARG A 302 17.01 4.52 -3.31
CA ARG A 302 17.03 4.37 -1.86
C ARG A 302 16.37 3.08 -1.38
N SER A 303 15.39 2.58 -2.12
CA SER A 303 14.66 1.36 -1.79
C SER A 303 14.59 0.42 -2.98
N LEU A 304 15.11 -0.78 -2.82
CA LEU A 304 15.01 -1.88 -3.77
C LEU A 304 14.31 -3.07 -3.14
N ARG A 305 13.21 -3.50 -3.74
CA ARG A 305 12.49 -4.71 -3.35
C ARG A 305 12.42 -5.69 -4.51
N LEU A 306 12.90 -6.90 -4.28
CA LEU A 306 12.80 -8.04 -5.17
C LEU A 306 12.04 -9.16 -4.46
N GLN A 307 11.07 -9.76 -5.14
CA GLN A 307 10.33 -10.90 -4.59
C GLN A 307 10.23 -12.01 -5.61
N SER A 308 10.61 -13.23 -5.20
CA SER A 308 10.55 -14.45 -6.01
C SER A 308 11.36 -14.36 -7.32
N SER A 309 12.59 -13.84 -7.23
CA SER A 309 13.51 -13.66 -8.36
C SER A 309 14.46 -14.84 -8.41
N CYS A 310 14.12 -15.89 -9.17
CA CYS A 310 14.86 -17.17 -9.20
C CYS A 310 16.13 -17.13 -10.05
N LEU A 311 16.21 -16.26 -11.09
CA LEU A 311 17.36 -16.20 -12.01
C LEU A 311 18.45 -15.22 -11.56
N VAL A 312 18.24 -14.51 -10.49
CA VAL A 312 19.24 -13.63 -9.87
C VAL A 312 20.24 -14.47 -9.10
N THR A 313 21.53 -14.20 -9.29
CA THR A 313 22.63 -14.81 -8.53
C THR A 313 23.34 -13.77 -7.67
N GLY A 314 24.23 -14.23 -6.79
CA GLY A 314 25.02 -13.33 -5.95
C GLY A 314 25.92 -12.37 -6.73
N GLU A 315 26.31 -12.72 -7.94
CA GLU A 315 27.07 -11.83 -8.82
C GLU A 315 26.27 -10.57 -9.18
N GLY A 316 25.00 -10.76 -9.54
CA GLY A 316 24.07 -9.63 -9.76
C GLY A 316 23.85 -8.79 -8.51
N LEU A 317 23.59 -9.43 -7.36
CA LEU A 317 23.39 -8.70 -6.11
C LEU A 317 24.64 -7.92 -5.65
N LYS A 318 25.83 -8.50 -5.81
CA LYS A 318 27.10 -7.83 -5.49
C LYS A 318 27.34 -6.60 -6.39
N SER A 319 26.73 -6.52 -7.58
CA SER A 319 26.82 -5.32 -8.42
C SER A 319 26.17 -4.09 -7.76
N LEU A 320 25.18 -4.28 -6.89
CA LEU A 320 24.50 -3.20 -6.16
C LEU A 320 25.44 -2.47 -5.16
N GLY A 321 26.43 -3.17 -4.61
CA GLY A 321 27.44 -2.58 -3.72
C GLY A 321 28.53 -1.81 -4.45
N LYS A 322 28.65 -2.00 -5.77
CA LYS A 322 29.66 -1.35 -6.60
C LYS A 322 29.18 0.02 -7.10
N ARG A 323 30.11 0.89 -7.50
CA ARG A 323 29.83 2.15 -8.21
C ARG A 323 29.03 3.21 -7.42
N GLY A 324 29.12 3.24 -6.07
CA GLY A 324 28.55 4.29 -5.23
C GLY A 324 27.07 4.12 -4.89
N MET A 325 26.37 3.10 -5.40
CA MET A 325 24.98 2.83 -5.05
C MET A 325 24.85 2.32 -3.60
N GLY A 326 25.85 1.59 -3.09
CA GLY A 326 25.87 1.06 -1.72
C GLY A 326 25.76 2.12 -0.63
N ASP A 327 26.20 3.33 -0.89
CA ASP A 327 26.09 4.45 0.05
C ASP A 327 24.72 5.14 0.02
N GLY A 328 23.92 4.95 -1.03
CA GLY A 328 22.59 5.54 -1.20
C GLY A 328 21.44 4.63 -0.78
N LEU A 329 21.61 3.30 -0.83
CA LEU A 329 20.55 2.35 -0.58
C LEU A 329 20.25 2.22 0.91
N GLU A 330 19.03 2.61 1.29
CA GLU A 330 18.55 2.61 2.67
C GLU A 330 17.63 1.40 2.98
N GLU A 331 16.98 0.85 1.96
CA GLU A 331 16.08 -0.29 2.10
C GLU A 331 16.40 -1.36 1.05
N LEU A 332 16.62 -2.60 1.51
CA LEU A 332 16.75 -3.79 0.66
C LEU A 332 15.76 -4.86 1.11
N ALA A 333 14.97 -5.37 0.17
CA ALA A 333 14.10 -6.51 0.40
C ALA A 333 14.37 -7.59 -0.65
N LEU A 334 14.77 -8.78 -0.17
CA LEU A 334 14.99 -9.98 -0.96
C LEU A 334 14.05 -11.06 -0.39
N ILE A 335 12.81 -11.06 -0.88
CA ILE A 335 11.74 -11.88 -0.31
C ILE A 335 11.58 -13.15 -1.14
N ASN A 336 11.67 -14.31 -0.51
CA ASN A 336 11.56 -15.60 -1.19
C ASN A 336 12.48 -15.64 -2.43
N CYS A 337 13.77 -15.36 -2.24
CA CYS A 337 14.77 -15.32 -3.31
C CYS A 337 15.83 -16.41 -3.08
N ASP A 338 15.88 -17.40 -3.96
CA ASP A 338 16.74 -18.58 -3.84
C ASP A 338 18.23 -18.23 -3.63
N VAL A 339 18.69 -17.14 -4.19
CA VAL A 339 20.07 -16.65 -4.07
C VAL A 339 20.48 -16.36 -2.62
N VAL A 340 19.54 -15.94 -1.77
CA VAL A 340 19.81 -15.65 -0.35
C VAL A 340 20.21 -16.91 0.41
N GLU A 341 19.69 -18.04 -0.01
CA GLU A 341 19.89 -19.35 0.62
C GLU A 341 21.02 -20.16 -0.04
N GLY A 342 21.22 -19.96 -1.34
CA GLY A 342 22.07 -20.80 -2.15
C GLY A 342 23.55 -20.39 -2.19
N GLU A 343 23.90 -19.12 -1.86
CA GLU A 343 25.28 -18.61 -2.01
C GLU A 343 25.88 -18.18 -0.67
N SER A 344 26.81 -19.01 -0.19
CA SER A 344 27.53 -18.74 1.05
C SER A 344 28.39 -17.48 0.95
N GLY A 345 28.33 -16.63 2.00
CA GLY A 345 29.10 -15.38 2.08
C GLY A 345 28.51 -14.21 1.29
N LEU A 346 27.42 -14.40 0.53
CA LEU A 346 26.74 -13.32 -0.17
C LEU A 346 26.28 -12.23 0.78
N LEU A 347 25.55 -12.60 1.84
CA LEU A 347 25.03 -11.64 2.83
C LEU A 347 26.16 -10.90 3.56
N THR A 348 27.31 -11.54 3.78
CA THR A 348 28.51 -10.86 4.32
C THR A 348 28.95 -9.72 3.42
N THR A 349 29.10 -9.99 2.13
CA THR A 349 29.51 -9.00 1.12
C THR A 349 28.49 -7.85 1.05
N LEU A 350 27.19 -8.18 0.95
CA LEU A 350 26.14 -7.17 0.92
C LEU A 350 26.16 -6.28 2.19
N GLY A 351 26.37 -6.86 3.39
CA GLY A 351 26.47 -6.11 4.62
C GLY A 351 27.68 -5.16 4.65
N GLN A 352 28.79 -5.56 4.03
CA GLN A 352 30.01 -4.71 3.93
C GLN A 352 29.84 -3.58 2.91
N ASP A 353 29.11 -3.81 1.84
CA ASP A 353 28.94 -2.87 0.74
C ASP A 353 27.80 -1.87 0.99
N LEU A 354 26.69 -2.30 1.63
CA LEU A 354 25.48 -1.51 1.83
C LEU A 354 25.45 -0.82 3.21
N LYS A 355 26.36 0.10 3.45
CA LYS A 355 26.57 0.71 4.79
C LYS A 355 25.42 1.63 5.25
N SER A 356 24.65 2.18 4.34
CA SER A 356 23.52 3.06 4.63
C SER A 356 22.23 2.34 4.96
N LEU A 357 22.23 1.00 4.92
CA LEU A 357 21.04 0.18 5.07
C LEU A 357 20.38 0.39 6.44
N ARG A 358 19.11 0.80 6.40
CA ARG A 358 18.24 1.02 7.55
C ARG A 358 17.15 -0.03 7.68
N LYS A 359 16.68 -0.55 6.53
CA LYS A 359 15.62 -1.54 6.49
C LYS A 359 16.05 -2.74 5.67
N LEU A 360 15.91 -3.92 6.24
CA LEU A 360 16.22 -5.18 5.61
C LEU A 360 15.03 -6.14 5.74
N ASP A 361 14.57 -6.67 4.61
CA ASP A 361 13.51 -7.68 4.56
C ASP A 361 14.01 -8.92 3.82
N LEU A 362 14.23 -9.99 4.57
CA LEU A 362 14.64 -11.30 4.05
C LEU A 362 13.55 -12.35 4.29
N SER A 363 12.29 -11.94 4.35
CA SER A 363 11.17 -12.82 4.67
C SER A 363 11.01 -13.95 3.65
N PHE A 364 10.54 -15.09 4.13
CA PHE A 364 10.24 -16.29 3.35
C PHE A 364 11.45 -16.94 2.66
N ASN A 365 12.66 -16.69 3.13
CA ASN A 365 13.85 -17.44 2.76
C ASN A 365 13.99 -18.60 3.77
N ASP A 366 13.33 -19.72 3.46
CA ASP A 366 13.08 -20.83 4.40
C ASP A 366 14.35 -21.52 4.89
N MET A 367 15.38 -21.56 4.06
CA MET A 367 16.66 -22.24 4.30
C MET A 367 17.76 -21.28 4.79
N LEU A 368 17.45 -19.99 4.99
CA LEU A 368 18.41 -19.02 5.51
C LEU A 368 18.91 -19.43 6.90
N LEU A 369 20.24 -19.56 7.03
CA LEU A 369 20.90 -19.99 8.25
C LEU A 369 21.32 -18.80 9.13
N ASP A 370 21.34 -19.02 10.46
CA ASP A 370 21.83 -18.02 11.42
C ASP A 370 23.21 -17.46 11.04
N LYS A 371 24.15 -18.31 10.64
CA LYS A 371 25.53 -17.92 10.28
C LYS A 371 25.57 -16.85 9.19
N GLU A 372 24.80 -17.06 8.12
CA GLU A 372 24.77 -16.15 6.97
C GLU A 372 24.15 -14.79 7.36
N LEU A 373 23.03 -14.82 8.06
CA LEU A 373 22.37 -13.61 8.51
C LEU A 373 23.24 -12.80 9.50
N ILE A 374 23.79 -13.47 10.49
CA ILE A 374 24.64 -12.83 11.52
C ILE A 374 25.86 -12.15 10.87
N SER A 375 26.47 -12.79 9.90
CA SER A 375 27.62 -12.21 9.20
C SER A 375 27.30 -10.89 8.49
N MET A 376 26.08 -10.74 7.95
CA MET A 376 25.58 -9.49 7.40
C MET A 376 25.33 -8.45 8.51
N LEU A 377 24.64 -8.86 9.58
CA LEU A 377 24.20 -7.97 10.65
C LEU A 377 25.37 -7.30 11.39
N VAL A 378 26.53 -7.94 11.47
CA VAL A 378 27.75 -7.37 12.08
C VAL A 378 28.18 -6.08 11.38
N SER A 379 27.96 -5.96 10.07
CA SER A 379 28.32 -4.78 9.28
C SER A 379 27.18 -3.74 9.17
N CYS A 380 25.92 -4.14 9.43
CA CYS A 380 24.73 -3.30 9.25
C CYS A 380 24.37 -2.51 10.52
N ASN A 381 25.23 -1.61 10.96
CA ASN A 381 25.06 -0.86 12.23
C ASN A 381 23.94 0.20 12.21
N ASN A 382 23.33 0.46 11.06
CA ASN A 382 22.29 1.48 10.88
C ASN A 382 20.87 0.90 10.80
N LEU A 383 20.72 -0.43 10.88
CA LEU A 383 19.41 -1.06 10.80
C LEU A 383 18.49 -0.62 11.94
N ASN A 384 17.30 -0.14 11.55
CA ASN A 384 16.18 0.16 12.44
C ASN A 384 14.96 -0.75 12.20
N GLU A 385 14.85 -1.38 11.02
CA GLU A 385 13.78 -2.33 10.70
C GLU A 385 14.37 -3.61 10.10
N LEU A 386 13.97 -4.76 10.65
CA LEU A 386 14.40 -6.08 10.16
C LEU A 386 13.20 -7.03 10.10
N LYS A 387 12.93 -7.57 8.91
CA LYS A 387 11.89 -8.57 8.67
C LYS A 387 12.50 -9.89 8.24
N LEU A 388 12.13 -10.92 8.98
CA LEU A 388 12.60 -12.31 8.81
C LEU A 388 11.43 -13.31 8.83
N ARG A 389 10.21 -12.81 8.53
CA ARG A 389 8.99 -13.62 8.57
C ARG A 389 9.16 -14.88 7.73
N GLY A 390 8.83 -16.03 8.30
CA GLY A 390 8.86 -17.32 7.61
C GLY A 390 10.24 -17.91 7.38
N CYS A 391 11.32 -17.36 7.93
CA CYS A 391 12.67 -17.94 7.85
C CYS A 391 12.80 -19.11 8.82
N LYS A 392 12.45 -20.31 8.40
CA LYS A 392 12.23 -21.47 9.28
C LYS A 392 13.48 -22.02 9.96
N LYS A 393 14.67 -21.78 9.39
CA LYS A 393 15.96 -22.28 9.92
C LYS A 393 16.64 -21.33 10.91
N LEU A 394 16.11 -20.10 11.06
CA LEU A 394 16.63 -19.17 12.05
C LEU A 394 16.25 -19.61 13.47
N THR A 395 17.19 -19.46 14.40
CA THR A 395 17.05 -19.88 15.79
C THR A 395 17.20 -18.71 16.76
N ASN A 396 17.15 -19.03 18.07
CA ASN A 396 17.42 -18.06 19.13
C ASN A 396 18.79 -17.37 19.00
N LEU A 397 19.76 -17.99 18.29
CA LEU A 397 21.08 -17.42 18.05
C LEU A 397 20.99 -16.13 17.23
N THR A 398 20.08 -16.08 16.24
CA THR A 398 19.78 -14.86 15.48
C THR A 398 19.34 -13.72 16.41
N LEU A 399 18.37 -13.96 17.30
CA LEU A 399 17.86 -12.92 18.21
C LEU A 399 18.95 -12.39 19.17
N VAL A 400 19.76 -13.29 19.71
CA VAL A 400 20.88 -12.92 20.58
C VAL A 400 21.90 -12.06 19.82
N SER A 401 22.19 -12.42 18.57
CA SER A 401 23.14 -11.67 17.74
C SER A 401 22.59 -10.32 17.30
N MET A 402 21.31 -10.23 16.94
CA MET A 402 20.62 -8.96 16.68
C MET A 402 20.70 -8.00 17.87
N ALA A 403 20.41 -8.49 19.07
CA ALA A 403 20.53 -7.69 20.30
C ALA A 403 21.96 -7.18 20.55
N LYS A 404 23.00 -7.92 20.13
CA LYS A 404 24.40 -7.53 20.25
C LYS A 404 24.85 -6.53 19.20
N CYS A 405 24.52 -6.78 17.93
CA CYS A 405 25.07 -6.04 16.78
C CYS A 405 24.19 -4.85 16.37
N CYS A 406 22.85 -5.00 16.42
CA CYS A 406 21.94 -4.01 15.82
C CYS A 406 21.26 -3.14 16.89
N LYS A 407 22.02 -2.24 17.54
CA LYS A 407 21.53 -1.41 18.65
C LYS A 407 20.50 -0.36 18.30
N LYS A 408 20.24 -0.12 17.00
CA LYS A 408 19.27 0.85 16.49
C LYS A 408 17.94 0.23 16.08
N LEU A 409 17.76 -1.09 16.20
CA LEU A 409 16.52 -1.77 15.83
C LEU A 409 15.33 -1.25 16.64
N GLU A 410 14.32 -0.79 15.91
CA GLU A 410 13.04 -0.31 16.43
C GLU A 410 11.89 -1.28 16.09
N THR A 411 11.94 -1.92 14.92
CA THR A 411 10.90 -2.84 14.44
C THR A 411 11.52 -4.15 13.97
N VAL A 412 11.00 -5.26 14.49
CA VAL A 412 11.45 -6.61 14.13
C VAL A 412 10.24 -7.50 13.88
N ASP A 413 10.26 -8.24 12.76
CA ASP A 413 9.27 -9.27 12.44
C ASP A 413 9.97 -10.64 12.32
N VAL A 414 9.63 -11.53 13.22
CA VAL A 414 10.12 -12.92 13.26
C VAL A 414 8.96 -13.93 13.29
N MET A 415 7.79 -13.52 12.80
CA MET A 415 6.63 -14.40 12.66
C MET A 415 6.98 -15.62 11.81
N TYR A 416 6.52 -16.79 12.21
CA TYR A 416 6.70 -18.07 11.51
C TYR A 416 8.17 -18.53 11.38
N CYS A 417 9.07 -18.06 12.25
CA CYS A 417 10.44 -18.55 12.35
C CYS A 417 10.49 -19.77 13.30
N GLY A 418 10.44 -20.97 12.76
CA GLY A 418 10.25 -22.23 13.52
C GLY A 418 11.27 -22.49 14.63
N GLY A 419 12.54 -22.08 14.46
CA GLY A 419 13.61 -22.30 15.45
C GLY A 419 13.72 -21.20 16.52
N ILE A 420 12.87 -20.16 16.47
CA ILE A 420 12.80 -19.13 17.51
C ILE A 420 11.83 -19.60 18.61
N GLU A 421 12.27 -19.57 19.85
CA GLU A 421 11.54 -20.00 21.04
C GLU A 421 11.33 -18.85 22.02
N ALA A 422 10.44 -19.04 23.01
CA ALA A 422 10.10 -18.05 24.02
C ALA A 422 11.33 -17.49 24.77
N LYS A 423 12.32 -18.31 25.07
CA LYS A 423 13.54 -17.88 25.76
C LYS A 423 14.38 -16.90 24.90
N GLY A 424 14.42 -17.14 23.60
CA GLY A 424 15.08 -16.20 22.66
C GLY A 424 14.39 -14.84 22.62
N VAL A 425 13.06 -14.85 22.59
CA VAL A 425 12.22 -13.64 22.62
C VAL A 425 12.43 -12.85 23.93
N GLU A 426 12.44 -13.52 25.09
CA GLU A 426 12.74 -12.89 26.38
C GLU A 426 14.07 -12.14 26.35
N LEU A 427 15.15 -12.84 25.98
CA LEU A 427 16.48 -12.24 25.92
C LEU A 427 16.57 -11.08 24.94
N PHE A 428 15.86 -11.17 23.81
CA PHE A 428 15.81 -10.11 22.80
C PHE A 428 15.11 -8.87 23.32
N VAL A 429 13.93 -9.00 23.91
CA VAL A 429 13.17 -7.89 24.51
C VAL A 429 13.99 -7.21 25.62
N LEU A 430 14.67 -8.01 26.45
CA LEU A 430 15.50 -7.49 27.54
C LEU A 430 16.69 -6.65 27.02
N ASN A 431 17.37 -7.12 25.96
CA ASN A 431 18.65 -6.57 25.52
C ASN A 431 18.57 -5.62 24.33
N SER A 432 17.36 -5.31 23.82
CA SER A 432 17.15 -4.40 22.70
C SER A 432 16.72 -3.01 23.20
N PRO A 433 17.63 -2.02 23.23
CA PRO A 433 17.39 -0.74 23.91
C PRO A 433 16.43 0.20 23.16
N LYS A 434 16.29 0.05 21.85
CA LYS A 434 15.44 0.92 20.99
C LYS A 434 14.24 0.21 20.41
N LEU A 435 14.03 -1.07 20.73
CA LEU A 435 12.92 -1.85 20.22
C LEU A 435 11.58 -1.21 20.62
N ARG A 436 10.69 -1.06 19.66
CA ARG A 436 9.34 -0.49 19.82
C ARG A 436 8.25 -1.48 19.39
N VAL A 437 8.50 -2.25 18.32
CA VAL A 437 7.54 -3.20 17.78
C VAL A 437 8.23 -4.53 17.54
N LEU A 438 7.66 -5.58 18.08
CA LEU A 438 8.08 -6.96 17.84
C LEU A 438 6.88 -7.77 17.34
N GLN A 439 6.98 -8.30 16.13
CA GLN A 439 6.01 -9.23 15.56
C GLN A 439 6.52 -10.66 15.75
N VAL A 440 5.78 -11.44 16.50
CA VAL A 440 6.14 -12.82 16.85
C VAL A 440 4.88 -13.59 17.27
N GLU A 441 4.84 -14.90 17.01
CA GLU A 441 3.66 -15.71 17.36
C GLU A 441 3.38 -15.69 18.87
N GLU A 442 2.10 -15.63 19.22
CA GLU A 442 1.58 -15.56 20.60
C GLU A 442 2.15 -16.63 21.52
N ASN A 443 2.27 -17.88 21.02
CA ASN A 443 2.78 -19.03 21.76
C ASN A 443 4.28 -18.94 22.09
N LYS A 444 4.99 -17.97 21.52
CA LYS A 444 6.42 -17.70 21.78
C LYS A 444 6.64 -16.52 22.73
N VAL A 445 5.57 -15.91 23.22
CA VAL A 445 5.65 -14.78 24.14
C VAL A 445 5.31 -15.25 25.55
N SER A 446 6.32 -15.37 26.39
CA SER A 446 6.12 -15.69 27.81
C SER A 446 5.59 -14.49 28.60
N ASP A 447 5.03 -14.75 29.82
CA ASP A 447 4.58 -13.67 30.72
C ASP A 447 5.75 -12.76 31.12
N VAL A 448 6.94 -13.29 31.21
CA VAL A 448 8.17 -12.53 31.50
C VAL A 448 8.47 -11.56 30.36
N ALA A 449 8.43 -12.05 29.11
CA ALA A 449 8.63 -11.21 27.94
C ALA A 449 7.57 -10.09 27.84
N ARG A 450 6.29 -10.40 28.15
CA ARG A 450 5.20 -9.42 28.19
C ARG A 450 5.45 -8.34 29.24
N THR A 451 5.85 -8.74 30.44
CA THR A 451 6.15 -7.80 31.53
C THR A 451 7.31 -6.86 31.14
N TRP A 452 8.39 -7.39 30.57
CA TRP A 452 9.51 -6.55 30.14
C TRP A 452 9.16 -5.65 28.95
N ALA A 453 8.38 -6.16 28.00
CA ALA A 453 7.90 -5.36 26.88
C ALA A 453 7.04 -4.19 27.35
N SER A 454 6.10 -4.44 28.26
CA SER A 454 5.25 -3.41 28.85
C SER A 454 6.07 -2.33 29.57
N ASN A 455 7.06 -2.75 30.38
CA ASN A 455 7.93 -1.82 31.11
C ASN A 455 8.82 -0.96 30.17
N LYS A 456 9.09 -1.43 28.99
CA LYS A 456 9.89 -0.73 27.96
C LYS A 456 9.05 -0.06 26.88
N PHE A 457 7.73 -0.10 26.98
CA PHE A 457 6.79 0.40 25.96
C PHE A 457 7.01 -0.25 24.58
N ILE A 458 7.31 -1.55 24.57
CA ILE A 458 7.44 -2.36 23.36
C ILE A 458 6.06 -2.96 23.03
N GLU A 459 5.55 -2.68 21.85
CA GLU A 459 4.35 -3.31 21.32
C GLU A 459 4.70 -4.70 20.79
N ILE A 460 4.04 -5.73 21.33
CA ILE A 460 4.11 -7.10 20.80
C ILE A 460 2.87 -7.33 19.95
N VAL A 461 3.08 -7.59 18.66
CA VAL A 461 2.05 -7.93 17.68
C VAL A 461 2.17 -9.43 17.39
N ALA A 462 1.15 -10.17 17.77
CA ALA A 462 1.13 -11.62 17.67
C ALA A 462 0.10 -12.11 16.62
#